data_9618d90d82a6383509d21118e85a9ec5
#
_entry.id   9618d90d82a6383509d21118e85a9ec5
#
_cell.length_a   1.000
_cell.length_b   1.000
_cell.length_c   1.000
_cell.angle_alpha   90.00
_cell.angle_beta   90.00
_cell.angle_gamma   90.00
#
_symmetry.space_group_name_H-M   'P 1'
#
loop_
_entity.id
_entity.type
_entity.pdbx_description
1 polymer ?
#
loop_
_entity_poly.entity_id
_entity_poly.type
_entity_poly.pdbx_seq_one_letter_code
_entity_poly.pdbx_strand_id
1 'polypeptide(L)'
;MAVMKVVAVYNLKGGVGKTTLAVNMAWCSASLSARRTLLWDLDPQAGATFLVGAEPTAEKARSVFAKDIAPTRLVKPTDTDRLSILPADRSLRSLDQFLFSLGKRKRLAKLLEGLEGHYDRVILDCPPGLTETSEQVMRAADVILIPVIPSPLARRAFDEAVEHLQQHHAGQAAILPVFSMADRRRALHKAALDDWPEWPVIPMASVIEQMGVRRRPVGAFAPSSAAAAAFAFLWRAVERKLAERGS
;
A
#
# COMPACT_ATOMS: atom_id res chain seq x y z
N MET A 1 18.62 -11.91 -12.10
CA MET A 1 17.79 -11.73 -10.87
C MET A 1 16.57 -10.89 -11.27
N ALA A 2 15.38 -11.20 -10.75
CA ALA A 2 14.20 -10.38 -11.03
C ALA A 2 14.39 -8.99 -10.39
N VAL A 3 14.06 -7.94 -11.13
CA VAL A 3 14.09 -6.55 -10.61
C VAL A 3 13.03 -6.41 -9.52
N MET A 4 13.40 -5.84 -8.38
CA MET A 4 12.46 -5.51 -7.31
C MET A 4 11.40 -4.53 -7.83
N LYS A 5 10.14 -4.77 -7.50
CA LYS A 5 9.01 -3.92 -7.89
C LYS A 5 8.31 -3.30 -6.68
N VAL A 6 7.91 -2.05 -6.81
CA VAL A 6 7.31 -1.25 -5.74
C VAL A 6 5.85 -0.95 -6.05
N VAL A 7 4.97 -1.33 -5.14
CA VAL A 7 3.53 -1.06 -5.19
C VAL A 7 3.16 -0.14 -4.04
N ALA A 8 2.61 1.03 -4.34
CA ALA A 8 2.11 1.95 -3.32
C ALA A 8 0.59 1.87 -3.20
N VAL A 9 0.08 1.96 -1.99
CA VAL A 9 -1.36 2.14 -1.73
C VAL A 9 -1.58 3.55 -1.23
N TYR A 10 -2.17 4.39 -2.07
CA TYR A 10 -2.28 5.83 -1.83
C TYR A 10 -3.70 6.35 -2.07
N ASN A 11 -4.13 7.32 -1.29
CA ASN A 11 -5.29 8.17 -1.53
C ASN A 11 -5.18 9.42 -0.64
N LEU A 12 -5.65 10.56 -1.15
CA LEU A 12 -5.73 11.84 -0.42
C LEU A 12 -6.54 11.72 0.87
N LYS A 13 -7.59 10.89 0.87
CA LYS A 13 -8.52 10.75 2.01
C LYS A 13 -8.06 9.68 3.00
N GLY A 14 -8.33 9.96 4.28
CA GLY A 14 -8.29 8.95 5.35
C GLY A 14 -9.52 8.02 5.30
N GLY A 15 -9.41 6.84 5.91
CA GLY A 15 -10.53 5.92 6.10
C GLY A 15 -11.03 5.20 4.84
N VAL A 16 -10.30 5.23 3.73
CA VAL A 16 -10.69 4.58 2.45
C VAL A 16 -10.16 3.14 2.30
N GLY A 17 -9.51 2.59 3.31
CA GLY A 17 -9.03 1.21 3.31
C GLY A 17 -7.60 1.02 2.77
N LYS A 18 -6.75 2.07 2.74
CA LYS A 18 -5.35 1.97 2.30
C LYS A 18 -4.59 0.85 3.00
N THR A 19 -4.51 0.92 4.32
CA THR A 19 -3.81 -0.06 5.17
C THR A 19 -4.34 -1.48 4.98
N THR A 20 -5.67 -1.65 4.90
CA THR A 20 -6.31 -2.94 4.65
C THR A 20 -5.85 -3.53 3.31
N LEU A 21 -5.81 -2.70 2.25
CA LEU A 21 -5.31 -3.12 0.94
C LEU A 21 -3.83 -3.46 1.00
N ALA A 22 -2.99 -2.59 1.57
CA ALA A 22 -1.55 -2.80 1.65
C ALA A 22 -1.20 -4.13 2.31
N VAL A 23 -1.80 -4.43 3.47
CA VAL A 23 -1.61 -5.68 4.21
C VAL A 23 -2.03 -6.91 3.38
N ASN A 24 -3.21 -6.87 2.73
CA ASN A 24 -3.68 -8.00 1.93
C ASN A 24 -2.90 -8.16 0.62
N MET A 25 -2.46 -7.07 -0.03
CA MET A 25 -1.58 -7.14 -1.20
C MET A 25 -0.22 -7.74 -0.84
N ALA A 26 0.36 -7.35 0.29
CA ALA A 26 1.61 -7.92 0.78
C ALA A 26 1.48 -9.43 1.06
N TRP A 27 0.37 -9.85 1.67
CA TRP A 27 0.08 -11.27 1.88
C TRP A 27 -0.10 -12.02 0.55
N CYS A 28 -0.88 -11.48 -0.38
CA CYS A 28 -1.07 -12.10 -1.70
C CYS A 28 0.26 -12.23 -2.46
N SER A 29 1.12 -11.24 -2.40
CA SER A 29 2.46 -11.27 -2.98
C SER A 29 3.29 -12.41 -2.42
N ALA A 30 3.35 -12.53 -1.10
CA ALA A 30 4.14 -13.55 -0.41
C ALA A 30 3.56 -14.95 -0.59
N SER A 31 2.22 -15.10 -0.38
CA SER A 31 1.58 -16.42 -0.29
C SER A 31 1.10 -16.96 -1.63
N LEU A 32 0.61 -16.10 -2.54
CA LEU A 32 0.07 -16.54 -3.83
C LEU A 32 1.09 -16.50 -4.96
N SER A 33 2.01 -15.53 -4.94
CA SER A 33 3.07 -15.38 -5.94
C SER A 33 4.45 -15.85 -5.46
N ALA A 34 4.55 -16.37 -4.24
CA ALA A 34 5.77 -16.84 -3.60
C ALA A 34 6.93 -15.83 -3.66
N ARG A 35 6.64 -14.51 -3.64
CA ARG A 35 7.61 -13.42 -3.69
C ARG A 35 8.13 -13.08 -2.29
N ARG A 36 9.44 -12.84 -2.18
CA ARG A 36 10.01 -12.23 -0.97
C ARG A 36 9.48 -10.79 -0.90
N THR A 37 8.61 -10.52 0.05
CA THR A 37 7.83 -9.27 0.11
C THR A 37 8.14 -8.49 1.37
N LEU A 38 8.37 -7.19 1.21
CA LEU A 38 8.43 -6.24 2.31
C LEU A 38 7.16 -5.39 2.31
N LEU A 39 6.43 -5.39 3.40
CA LEU A 39 5.42 -4.37 3.71
C LEU A 39 6.12 -3.23 4.45
N TRP A 40 6.09 -2.02 3.90
CA TRP A 40 6.67 -0.85 4.56
C TRP A 40 5.55 0.09 4.99
N ASP A 41 5.36 0.20 6.29
CA ASP A 41 4.38 1.09 6.90
C ASP A 41 4.97 2.50 7.01
N LEU A 42 4.39 3.46 6.28
CA LEU A 42 4.82 4.86 6.26
C LEU A 42 3.84 5.77 7.02
N ASP A 43 2.74 5.21 7.55
CA ASP A 43 1.76 5.98 8.31
C ASP A 43 2.15 6.04 9.80
N PRO A 44 2.30 7.23 10.41
CA PRO A 44 2.59 7.37 11.82
C PRO A 44 1.53 6.77 12.76
N GLN A 45 0.35 6.39 12.23
CA GLN A 45 -0.68 5.64 12.97
C GLN A 45 -0.31 4.16 13.15
N ALA A 46 0.68 3.64 12.40
CA ALA A 46 1.18 2.27 12.47
C ALA A 46 0.09 1.20 12.25
N GLY A 47 -0.84 1.48 11.34
CA GLY A 47 -1.97 0.60 11.07
C GLY A 47 -1.57 -0.73 10.45
N ALA A 48 -0.68 -0.74 9.47
CA ALA A 48 -0.19 -1.97 8.86
C ALA A 48 0.67 -2.77 9.85
N THR A 49 1.50 -2.09 10.65
CA THR A 49 2.28 -2.67 11.72
C THR A 49 1.38 -3.44 12.70
N PHE A 50 0.29 -2.81 13.16
CA PHE A 50 -0.69 -3.44 14.03
C PHE A 50 -1.38 -4.65 13.36
N LEU A 51 -1.86 -4.50 12.12
CA LEU A 51 -2.64 -5.53 11.42
C LEU A 51 -1.86 -6.80 11.07
N VAL A 52 -0.52 -6.75 11.02
CA VAL A 52 0.31 -7.96 10.83
C VAL A 52 0.88 -8.52 12.13
N GLY A 53 0.41 -8.04 13.26
CA GLY A 53 0.86 -8.53 14.56
C GLY A 53 2.26 -8.05 14.97
N ALA A 54 2.85 -7.09 14.26
CA ALA A 54 4.17 -6.57 14.60
C ALA A 54 4.09 -5.48 15.68
N GLU A 55 5.21 -5.28 16.36
CA GLU A 55 5.41 -4.17 17.29
C GLU A 55 6.49 -3.22 16.74
N PRO A 56 6.44 -1.92 17.05
CA PRO A 56 7.51 -0.99 16.72
C PRO A 56 8.87 -1.48 17.27
N THR A 57 9.95 -1.05 16.63
CA THR A 57 11.31 -1.32 17.12
C THR A 57 11.69 -0.35 18.23
N ALA A 58 12.74 -0.68 19.02
CA ALA A 58 13.32 0.28 19.96
C ALA A 58 13.90 1.50 19.25
N GLU A 59 14.41 1.30 18.03
CA GLU A 59 14.91 2.36 17.15
C GLU A 59 13.76 3.00 16.37
N LYS A 60 13.75 4.32 16.26
CA LYS A 60 12.67 5.08 15.63
C LYS A 60 12.63 4.86 14.13
N ALA A 61 11.43 4.62 13.58
CA ALA A 61 11.21 4.42 12.13
C ALA A 61 11.78 5.57 11.27
N ARG A 62 11.71 6.82 11.75
CA ARG A 62 12.29 7.99 11.07
C ARG A 62 13.80 7.90 10.89
N SER A 63 14.54 7.16 11.71
CA SER A 63 16.01 7.04 11.63
C SER A 63 16.48 6.50 10.28
N VAL A 64 15.69 5.65 9.64
CA VAL A 64 15.96 5.16 8.28
C VAL A 64 16.10 6.33 7.29
N PHE A 65 15.23 7.31 7.38
CA PHE A 65 15.26 8.48 6.50
C PHE A 65 16.39 9.46 6.84
N ALA A 66 16.79 9.53 8.10
CA ALA A 66 17.89 10.36 8.56
C ALA A 66 19.30 9.82 8.19
N LYS A 67 19.39 8.61 7.61
CA LYS A 67 20.62 7.86 7.28
C LYS A 67 21.36 7.26 8.48
N ASP A 68 20.75 7.27 9.64
CA ASP A 68 21.40 6.74 10.83
C ASP A 68 21.39 5.22 10.84
N ILE A 69 20.36 4.61 10.16
CA ILE A 69 20.13 3.16 10.20
C ILE A 69 19.71 2.65 8.82
N ALA A 70 20.32 1.54 8.38
CA ALA A 70 19.88 0.84 7.17
C ALA A 70 18.46 0.28 7.36
N PRO A 71 17.54 0.38 6.35
CA PRO A 71 16.20 -0.14 6.47
C PRO A 71 16.13 -1.59 6.94
N THR A 72 17.05 -2.43 6.48
CA THR A 72 17.17 -3.85 6.83
C THR A 72 17.32 -4.12 8.32
N ARG A 73 17.83 -3.16 9.10
CA ARG A 73 17.99 -3.32 10.56
C ARG A 73 16.66 -3.20 11.33
N LEU A 74 15.68 -2.53 10.75
CA LEU A 74 14.37 -2.34 11.35
C LEU A 74 13.33 -3.34 10.84
N VAL A 75 13.65 -4.09 9.80
CA VAL A 75 12.74 -5.11 9.25
C VAL A 75 12.51 -6.22 10.29
N LYS A 76 11.25 -6.62 10.40
CA LYS A 76 10.80 -7.73 11.24
C LYS A 76 10.12 -8.81 10.39
N PRO A 77 10.28 -10.09 10.73
CA PRO A 77 9.47 -11.14 10.15
C PRO A 77 8.00 -10.98 10.58
N THR A 78 7.10 -11.57 9.81
CA THR A 78 5.69 -11.75 10.19
C THR A 78 5.36 -13.24 10.32
N ASP A 79 4.15 -13.57 10.78
CA ASP A 79 3.67 -14.96 10.81
C ASP A 79 3.40 -15.55 9.41
N THR A 80 3.54 -14.75 8.35
CA THR A 80 3.39 -15.19 6.96
C THR A 80 4.77 -15.45 6.35
N ASP A 81 4.99 -16.66 5.84
CA ASP A 81 6.23 -16.98 5.14
C ASP A 81 6.50 -15.99 4.01
N ARG A 82 7.79 -15.61 3.81
CA ARG A 82 8.26 -14.65 2.81
C ARG A 82 7.69 -13.23 2.93
N LEU A 83 6.97 -12.91 4.00
CA LEU A 83 6.50 -11.56 4.28
C LEU A 83 7.22 -10.99 5.50
N SER A 84 7.91 -9.89 5.28
CA SER A 84 8.50 -9.08 6.33
C SER A 84 7.82 -7.72 6.39
N ILE A 85 7.95 -7.04 7.53
CA ILE A 85 7.49 -5.66 7.69
C ILE A 85 8.61 -4.74 8.13
N LEU A 86 8.64 -3.52 7.57
CA LEU A 86 9.33 -2.38 8.16
C LEU A 86 8.28 -1.56 8.90
N PRO A 87 8.27 -1.63 10.25
CA PRO A 87 7.18 -1.09 11.04
C PRO A 87 7.24 0.44 11.15
N ALA A 88 6.08 1.06 11.29
CA ALA A 88 5.94 2.48 11.62
C ALA A 88 5.92 2.72 13.13
N ASP A 89 6.19 3.95 13.51
CA ASP A 89 5.95 4.49 14.85
C ASP A 89 5.64 6.00 14.80
N ARG A 90 5.35 6.58 15.96
CA ARG A 90 5.00 8.00 16.09
C ARG A 90 6.09 8.97 15.61
N SER A 91 7.34 8.54 15.45
CA SER A 91 8.42 9.40 14.96
C SER A 91 8.21 9.84 13.50
N LEU A 92 7.41 9.09 12.73
CA LEU A 92 7.05 9.45 11.36
C LEU A 92 6.16 10.71 11.26
N ARG A 93 5.57 11.19 12.37
CA ARG A 93 4.80 12.46 12.39
C ARG A 93 5.63 13.68 11.93
N SER A 94 6.92 13.65 12.14
CA SER A 94 7.83 14.71 11.70
C SER A 94 8.56 14.39 10.39
N LEU A 95 8.18 13.30 9.71
CA LEU A 95 8.86 12.85 8.49
C LEU A 95 8.72 13.86 7.36
N ASP A 96 7.51 14.38 7.11
CA ASP A 96 7.26 15.36 6.06
C ASP A 96 8.12 16.61 6.23
N GLN A 97 8.12 17.18 7.44
CA GLN A 97 8.94 18.34 7.75
C GLN A 97 10.44 18.04 7.59
N PHE A 98 10.87 16.85 7.99
CA PHE A 98 12.26 16.41 7.82
C PHE A 98 12.62 16.25 6.33
N LEU A 99 11.79 15.59 5.52
CA LEU A 99 12.04 15.42 4.08
C LEU A 99 12.06 16.76 3.36
N PHE A 100 11.14 17.67 3.70
CA PHE A 100 11.14 19.04 3.19
C PHE A 100 12.46 19.77 3.49
N SER A 101 12.92 19.71 4.74
CA SER A 101 14.19 20.36 5.15
C SER A 101 15.42 19.78 4.47
N LEU A 102 15.39 18.50 4.09
CA LEU A 102 16.50 17.88 3.35
C LEU A 102 16.57 18.34 1.90
N GLY A 103 15.50 18.85 1.31
CA GLY A 103 15.43 19.20 -0.11
C GLY A 103 15.67 18.03 -1.08
N LYS A 104 15.65 16.79 -0.59
CA LYS A 104 16.02 15.58 -1.36
C LYS A 104 14.78 14.83 -1.82
N ARG A 105 14.35 15.10 -3.05
CA ARG A 105 13.16 14.50 -3.67
C ARG A 105 13.24 12.99 -3.97
N LYS A 106 14.39 12.33 -3.79
CA LYS A 106 14.62 10.90 -4.10
C LYS A 106 15.12 10.10 -2.89
N ARG A 107 14.81 10.55 -1.66
CA ARG A 107 15.32 9.87 -0.46
C ARG A 107 14.74 8.46 -0.32
N LEU A 108 13.43 8.29 -0.51
CA LEU A 108 12.76 6.99 -0.46
C LEU A 108 13.29 6.05 -1.57
N ALA A 109 13.42 6.54 -2.80
CA ALA A 109 13.95 5.75 -3.91
C ALA A 109 15.36 5.18 -3.57
N LYS A 110 16.23 6.03 -3.02
CA LYS A 110 17.58 5.58 -2.59
C LYS A 110 17.55 4.56 -1.46
N LEU A 111 16.57 4.62 -0.57
CA LEU A 111 16.39 3.62 0.49
C LEU A 111 15.90 2.29 -0.08
N LEU A 112 15.02 2.34 -1.09
CA LEU A 112 14.53 1.16 -1.81
C LEU A 112 15.64 0.47 -2.61
N GLU A 113 16.55 1.21 -3.26
CA GLU A 113 17.75 0.65 -3.91
C GLU A 113 18.57 -0.22 -2.93
N GLY A 114 18.66 0.20 -1.66
CA GLY A 114 19.35 -0.57 -0.61
C GLY A 114 18.64 -1.87 -0.19
N LEU A 115 17.42 -2.10 -0.67
CA LEU A 115 16.62 -3.32 -0.44
C LEU A 115 16.64 -4.28 -1.64
N GLU A 116 17.22 -3.87 -2.77
CA GLU A 116 17.37 -4.72 -3.94
C GLU A 116 18.18 -5.99 -3.61
N GLY A 117 17.77 -7.11 -4.20
CA GLY A 117 18.36 -8.42 -3.89
C GLY A 117 17.83 -9.08 -2.62
N HIS A 118 17.29 -8.32 -1.67
CA HIS A 118 16.64 -8.86 -0.47
C HIS A 118 15.15 -9.19 -0.72
N TYR A 119 14.46 -8.35 -1.50
CA TYR A 119 13.02 -8.47 -1.77
C TYR A 119 12.72 -8.46 -3.27
N ASP A 120 11.66 -9.15 -3.65
CA ASP A 120 11.12 -9.16 -5.01
C ASP A 120 9.99 -8.13 -5.15
N ARG A 121 9.30 -7.83 -4.05
CA ARG A 121 8.20 -6.86 -3.96
C ARG A 121 8.33 -6.01 -2.70
N VAL A 122 8.05 -4.71 -2.85
CA VAL A 122 7.84 -3.79 -1.72
C VAL A 122 6.45 -3.20 -1.84
N ILE A 123 5.65 -3.33 -0.78
CA ILE A 123 4.32 -2.74 -0.68
C ILE A 123 4.40 -1.57 0.31
N LEU A 124 4.07 -0.36 -0.13
CA LEU A 124 4.10 0.84 0.67
C LEU A 124 2.69 1.18 1.17
N ASP A 125 2.48 1.16 2.49
CA ASP A 125 1.26 1.71 3.11
C ASP A 125 1.46 3.20 3.38
N CYS A 126 0.73 4.05 2.67
CA CYS A 126 0.95 5.48 2.66
C CYS A 126 0.03 6.23 3.63
N PRO A 127 0.52 7.29 4.31
CA PRO A 127 -0.35 8.20 5.04
C PRO A 127 -1.31 8.91 4.09
N PRO A 128 -2.43 9.46 4.60
CA PRO A 128 -3.34 10.27 3.80
C PRO A 128 -2.75 11.66 3.48
N GLY A 129 -3.27 12.29 2.44
CA GLY A 129 -2.92 13.66 2.05
C GLY A 129 -1.79 13.75 1.04
N LEU A 130 -1.61 14.94 0.49
CA LEU A 130 -0.53 15.29 -0.43
C LEU A 130 0.60 15.90 0.39
N THR A 131 1.59 15.09 0.72
CA THR A 131 2.69 15.41 1.63
C THR A 131 4.02 15.09 0.96
N GLU A 132 5.15 15.53 1.55
CA GLU A 132 6.50 15.18 1.05
C GLU A 132 6.71 13.66 1.02
N THR A 133 6.16 12.94 1.99
CA THR A 133 6.21 11.47 2.00
C THR A 133 5.48 10.88 0.81
N SER A 134 4.24 11.32 0.53
CA SER A 134 3.47 10.83 -0.62
C SER A 134 4.11 11.19 -1.96
N GLU A 135 4.71 12.38 -2.09
CA GLU A 135 5.47 12.80 -3.27
C GLU A 135 6.64 11.84 -3.57
N GLN A 136 7.37 11.45 -2.53
CA GLN A 136 8.48 10.50 -2.69
C GLN A 136 8.01 9.09 -3.02
N VAL A 137 6.87 8.66 -2.47
CA VAL A 137 6.22 7.40 -2.80
C VAL A 137 5.80 7.37 -4.26
N MET A 138 5.13 8.41 -4.77
CA MET A 138 4.70 8.52 -6.16
C MET A 138 5.88 8.43 -7.14
N ARG A 139 7.04 8.98 -6.77
CA ARG A 139 8.28 8.89 -7.58
C ARG A 139 8.92 7.52 -7.58
N ALA A 140 8.73 6.75 -6.52
CA ALA A 140 9.43 5.49 -6.31
C ALA A 140 8.59 4.25 -6.71
N ALA A 141 7.27 4.41 -6.87
CA ALA A 141 6.37 3.31 -7.16
C ALA A 141 6.36 2.91 -8.64
N ASP A 142 6.27 1.62 -8.93
CA ASP A 142 5.95 1.07 -10.25
C ASP A 142 4.44 1.06 -10.51
N VAL A 143 3.64 0.76 -9.45
CA VAL A 143 2.18 0.77 -9.48
C VAL A 143 1.64 1.51 -8.26
N ILE A 144 0.65 2.36 -8.47
CA ILE A 144 -0.09 3.05 -7.39
C ILE A 144 -1.52 2.52 -7.39
N LEU A 145 -1.89 1.81 -6.32
CA LEU A 145 -3.26 1.42 -6.03
C LEU A 145 -3.98 2.58 -5.36
N ILE A 146 -5.12 2.98 -5.93
CA ILE A 146 -5.95 4.06 -5.36
C ILE A 146 -7.29 3.48 -4.92
N PRO A 147 -7.49 3.19 -3.61
CA PRO A 147 -8.79 2.75 -3.09
C PRO A 147 -9.83 3.87 -3.15
N VAL A 148 -10.97 3.61 -3.77
CA VAL A 148 -12.07 4.57 -3.95
C VAL A 148 -13.35 3.98 -3.34
N ILE A 149 -13.94 4.64 -2.35
CA ILE A 149 -15.28 4.29 -1.89
C ILE A 149 -16.26 4.67 -3.00
N PRO A 150 -17.24 3.81 -3.38
CA PRO A 150 -18.20 4.14 -4.43
C PRO A 150 -19.13 5.30 -4.03
N SER A 151 -18.64 6.54 -4.14
CA SER A 151 -19.38 7.76 -3.81
C SER A 151 -18.89 8.96 -4.63
N PRO A 152 -19.74 9.96 -4.92
CA PRO A 152 -19.35 11.13 -5.70
C PRO A 152 -18.15 11.90 -5.11
N LEU A 153 -18.10 12.06 -3.78
CA LEU A 153 -16.98 12.75 -3.13
C LEU A 153 -15.65 11.97 -3.21
N ALA A 154 -15.72 10.62 -3.17
CA ALA A 154 -14.53 9.81 -3.30
C ALA A 154 -14.05 9.79 -4.75
N ARG A 155 -14.96 9.83 -5.73
CA ARG A 155 -14.62 9.97 -7.15
C ARG A 155 -13.87 11.29 -7.38
N ARG A 156 -14.38 12.41 -6.89
CA ARG A 156 -13.70 13.70 -7.01
C ARG A 156 -12.27 13.65 -6.44
N ALA A 157 -12.08 13.04 -5.27
CA ALA A 157 -10.74 12.90 -4.68
C ALA A 157 -9.82 11.98 -5.50
N PHE A 158 -10.39 10.97 -6.17
CA PHE A 158 -9.65 10.14 -7.12
C PHE A 158 -9.20 10.95 -8.34
N ASP A 159 -10.12 11.71 -8.96
CA ASP A 159 -9.82 12.53 -10.13
C ASP A 159 -8.72 13.57 -9.79
N GLU A 160 -8.79 14.21 -8.63
CA GLU A 160 -7.76 15.13 -8.12
C GLU A 160 -6.39 14.44 -7.94
N ALA A 161 -6.38 13.23 -7.37
CA ALA A 161 -5.15 12.45 -7.21
C ALA A 161 -4.54 12.04 -8.56
N VAL A 162 -5.37 11.63 -9.52
CA VAL A 162 -4.93 11.24 -10.87
C VAL A 162 -4.39 12.46 -11.62
N GLU A 163 -5.07 13.60 -11.56
CA GLU A 163 -4.63 14.84 -12.17
C GLU A 163 -3.25 15.26 -11.62
N HIS A 164 -3.07 15.22 -10.30
CA HIS A 164 -1.78 15.51 -9.67
C HIS A 164 -0.67 14.56 -10.17
N LEU A 165 -0.95 13.26 -10.21
CA LEU A 165 0.00 12.26 -10.71
C LEU A 165 0.36 12.49 -12.18
N GLN A 166 -0.59 12.87 -13.01
CA GLN A 166 -0.34 13.15 -14.42
C GLN A 166 0.49 14.43 -14.63
N GLN A 167 0.24 15.46 -13.85
CA GLN A 167 0.95 16.73 -13.96
C GLN A 167 2.40 16.66 -13.43
N HIS A 168 2.65 15.93 -12.34
CA HIS A 168 3.92 15.97 -11.62
C HIS A 168 4.74 14.68 -11.71
N HIS A 169 4.11 13.56 -12.08
CA HIS A 169 4.69 12.22 -12.09
C HIS A 169 4.33 11.42 -13.36
N ALA A 170 4.09 12.09 -14.48
CA ALA A 170 3.66 11.45 -15.73
C ALA A 170 4.59 10.29 -16.11
N GLY A 171 4.00 9.11 -16.36
CA GLY A 171 4.71 7.92 -16.80
C GLY A 171 5.57 7.21 -15.74
N GLN A 172 5.68 7.73 -14.50
CA GLN A 172 6.51 7.10 -13.46
C GLN A 172 5.86 5.85 -12.88
N ALA A 173 4.57 5.84 -12.63
CA ALA A 173 3.83 4.69 -12.10
C ALA A 173 2.59 4.38 -12.93
N ALA A 174 2.16 3.11 -12.98
CA ALA A 174 0.83 2.76 -13.45
C ALA A 174 -0.20 3.00 -12.35
N ILE A 175 -1.30 3.68 -12.68
CA ILE A 175 -2.40 3.94 -11.74
C ILE A 175 -3.42 2.81 -11.88
N LEU A 176 -3.78 2.18 -10.76
CA LEU A 176 -4.79 1.15 -10.69
C LEU A 176 -5.85 1.53 -9.64
N PRO A 177 -7.00 2.07 -10.07
CA PRO A 177 -8.12 2.32 -9.18
C PRO A 177 -8.73 1.00 -8.71
N VAL A 178 -9.28 1.01 -7.49
CA VAL A 178 -9.99 -0.14 -6.92
C VAL A 178 -11.15 0.35 -6.07
N PHE A 179 -12.35 -0.16 -6.29
CA PHE A 179 -13.46 0.09 -5.39
C PHE A 179 -13.20 -0.58 -4.04
N SER A 180 -13.24 0.21 -2.98
CA SER A 180 -13.04 -0.23 -1.60
C SER A 180 -14.31 -0.05 -0.80
N MET A 181 -14.58 -0.95 0.16
CA MET A 181 -15.77 -0.90 1.02
C MET A 181 -17.08 -0.87 0.21
N ALA A 182 -17.12 -1.59 -0.90
CA ALA A 182 -18.29 -1.60 -1.78
C ALA A 182 -19.44 -2.40 -1.15
N ASP A 183 -20.60 -1.76 -1.00
CA ASP A 183 -21.84 -2.39 -0.54
C ASP A 183 -22.89 -2.33 -1.66
N ARG A 184 -23.11 -3.46 -2.34
CA ARG A 184 -24.05 -3.57 -3.48
C ARG A 184 -25.52 -3.34 -3.10
N ARG A 185 -25.89 -3.31 -1.81
CA ARG A 185 -27.22 -2.97 -1.33
C ARG A 185 -27.50 -1.47 -1.42
N ARG A 186 -26.47 -0.65 -1.48
CA ARG A 186 -26.57 0.81 -1.58
C ARG A 186 -26.65 1.22 -3.05
N ALA A 187 -27.75 1.93 -3.42
CA ALA A 187 -28.01 2.33 -4.80
C ALA A 187 -26.84 3.13 -5.41
N LEU A 188 -26.27 4.09 -4.66
CA LEU A 188 -25.11 4.88 -5.13
C LEU A 188 -23.88 4.00 -5.40
N HIS A 189 -23.61 2.99 -4.56
CA HIS A 189 -22.49 2.08 -4.77
C HIS A 189 -22.72 1.23 -6.03
N LYS A 190 -23.98 0.70 -6.18
CA LYS A 190 -24.32 -0.08 -7.37
C LYS A 190 -24.13 0.73 -8.64
N ALA A 191 -24.65 1.96 -8.70
CA ALA A 191 -24.47 2.84 -9.87
C ALA A 191 -23.00 3.06 -10.19
N ALA A 192 -22.17 3.38 -9.19
CA ALA A 192 -20.74 3.57 -9.42
C ALA A 192 -20.03 2.31 -9.94
N LEU A 193 -20.41 1.11 -9.47
CA LEU A 193 -19.86 -0.14 -9.96
C LEU A 193 -20.30 -0.45 -11.40
N ASP A 194 -21.52 -0.06 -11.76
CA ASP A 194 -22.06 -0.24 -13.12
C ASP A 194 -21.41 0.75 -14.09
N ASP A 195 -21.03 1.95 -13.63
CA ASP A 195 -20.35 2.98 -14.45
C ASP A 195 -18.87 2.59 -14.76
N TRP A 196 -18.21 1.84 -13.88
CA TRP A 196 -16.81 1.39 -14.05
C TRP A 196 -16.65 -0.11 -13.75
N PRO A 197 -17.22 -0.97 -14.59
CA PRO A 197 -17.25 -2.43 -14.36
C PRO A 197 -15.85 -3.07 -14.43
N GLU A 198 -14.88 -2.41 -15.03
CA GLU A 198 -13.49 -2.88 -15.14
C GLU A 198 -12.66 -2.69 -13.86
N TRP A 199 -13.12 -1.84 -12.92
CA TRP A 199 -12.39 -1.64 -11.68
C TRP A 199 -12.55 -2.83 -10.73
N PRO A 200 -11.45 -3.35 -10.17
CA PRO A 200 -11.53 -4.35 -9.12
C PRO A 200 -12.36 -3.86 -7.93
N VAL A 201 -13.07 -4.78 -7.29
CA VAL A 201 -14.00 -4.44 -6.19
C VAL A 201 -13.63 -5.21 -4.93
N ILE A 202 -13.33 -4.47 -3.86
CA ILE A 202 -13.21 -5.02 -2.51
C ILE A 202 -14.51 -4.73 -1.75
N PRO A 203 -15.24 -5.77 -1.33
CA PRO A 203 -16.52 -5.60 -0.68
C PRO A 203 -16.38 -5.02 0.73
N MET A 204 -17.43 -4.36 1.21
CA MET A 204 -17.61 -4.12 2.63
C MET A 204 -18.06 -5.44 3.28
N ALA A 205 -17.22 -6.02 4.13
CA ALA A 205 -17.48 -7.33 4.72
C ALA A 205 -16.90 -7.44 6.14
N SER A 206 -17.67 -8.04 7.06
CA SER A 206 -17.25 -8.23 8.46
C SER A 206 -15.97 -9.05 8.61
N VAL A 207 -15.69 -9.96 7.68
CA VAL A 207 -14.42 -10.71 7.68
C VAL A 207 -13.20 -9.79 7.49
N ILE A 208 -13.35 -8.68 6.77
CA ILE A 208 -12.27 -7.69 6.62
C ILE A 208 -12.08 -6.93 7.94
N GLU A 209 -13.16 -6.56 8.63
CA GLU A 209 -13.09 -5.89 9.94
C GLU A 209 -12.41 -6.77 11.00
N GLN A 210 -12.58 -8.10 10.91
CA GLN A 210 -11.91 -9.06 11.80
C GLN A 210 -10.38 -9.04 11.71
N MET A 211 -9.79 -8.45 10.66
CA MET A 211 -8.34 -8.27 10.60
C MET A 211 -7.79 -7.54 11.83
N GLY A 212 -8.50 -6.53 12.33
CA GLY A 212 -8.11 -5.78 13.52
C GLY A 212 -8.09 -6.63 14.80
N VAL A 213 -9.02 -7.56 14.92
CA VAL A 213 -9.10 -8.48 16.08
C VAL A 213 -8.07 -9.60 15.96
N ARG A 214 -7.93 -10.17 14.77
CA ARG A 214 -7.03 -11.30 14.52
C ARG A 214 -5.58 -10.91 14.31
N ARG A 215 -5.32 -9.63 14.01
CA ARG A 215 -4.01 -9.09 13.64
C ARG A 215 -3.35 -9.91 12.51
N ARG A 216 -4.15 -10.26 11.49
CA ARG A 216 -3.74 -11.09 10.35
C ARG A 216 -4.46 -10.66 9.07
N PRO A 217 -3.86 -10.81 7.88
CA PRO A 217 -4.53 -10.58 6.60
C PRO A 217 -5.65 -11.59 6.35
N VAL A 218 -6.68 -11.18 5.61
CA VAL A 218 -7.90 -12.00 5.38
C VAL A 218 -7.57 -13.38 4.84
N GLY A 219 -6.67 -13.48 3.86
CA GLY A 219 -6.31 -14.77 3.26
C GLY A 219 -5.64 -15.75 4.23
N ALA A 220 -5.05 -15.27 5.32
CA ALA A 220 -4.40 -16.12 6.31
C ALA A 220 -5.40 -16.79 7.28
N PHE A 221 -6.58 -16.20 7.51
CA PHE A 221 -7.55 -16.78 8.44
C PHE A 221 -8.90 -17.14 7.82
N ALA A 222 -9.22 -16.61 6.64
CA ALA A 222 -10.47 -16.86 5.93
C ALA A 222 -10.22 -17.05 4.42
N PRO A 223 -9.37 -18.02 4.00
CA PRO A 223 -8.93 -18.17 2.60
C PRO A 223 -10.08 -18.46 1.63
N SER A 224 -11.16 -19.09 2.08
CA SER A 224 -12.32 -19.42 1.25
C SER A 224 -13.36 -18.29 1.19
N SER A 225 -13.13 -17.15 1.82
CA SER A 225 -14.08 -16.03 1.81
C SER A 225 -14.11 -15.30 0.49
N ALA A 226 -15.26 -14.70 0.15
CA ALA A 226 -15.38 -13.82 -1.02
C ALA A 226 -14.42 -12.62 -0.95
N ALA A 227 -14.10 -12.14 0.25
CA ALA A 227 -13.13 -11.08 0.43
C ALA A 227 -11.70 -11.53 0.08
N ALA A 228 -11.29 -12.74 0.50
CA ALA A 228 -9.99 -13.30 0.11
C ALA A 228 -9.88 -13.48 -1.41
N ALA A 229 -10.95 -13.96 -2.05
CA ALA A 229 -11.01 -14.09 -3.51
C ALA A 229 -10.91 -12.72 -4.20
N ALA A 230 -11.55 -11.66 -3.66
CA ALA A 230 -11.46 -10.31 -4.19
C ALA A 230 -10.04 -9.74 -4.10
N PHE A 231 -9.33 -9.92 -2.97
CA PHE A 231 -7.94 -9.53 -2.83
C PHE A 231 -7.02 -10.30 -3.78
N ALA A 232 -7.23 -11.60 -3.95
CA ALA A 232 -6.48 -12.41 -4.90
C ALA A 232 -6.71 -11.97 -6.36
N PHE A 233 -7.93 -11.57 -6.70
CA PHE A 233 -8.26 -11.01 -8.02
C PHE A 233 -7.54 -9.67 -8.25
N LEU A 234 -7.60 -8.76 -7.27
CA LEU A 234 -6.89 -7.49 -7.33
C LEU A 234 -5.38 -7.70 -7.48
N TRP A 235 -4.81 -8.65 -6.72
CA TRP A 235 -3.37 -8.93 -6.81
C TRP A 235 -2.96 -9.40 -8.22
N ARG A 236 -3.77 -10.22 -8.88
CA ARG A 236 -3.51 -10.60 -10.28
C ARG A 236 -3.52 -9.40 -11.23
N ALA A 237 -4.38 -8.40 -10.99
CA ALA A 237 -4.37 -7.16 -11.77
C ALA A 237 -3.08 -6.34 -11.52
N VAL A 238 -2.61 -6.29 -10.27
CA VAL A 238 -1.33 -5.66 -9.93
C VAL A 238 -0.16 -6.33 -10.65
N GLU A 239 -0.05 -7.66 -10.57
CA GLU A 239 1.04 -8.42 -11.23
C GLU A 239 1.05 -8.22 -12.75
N ARG A 240 -0.11 -8.14 -13.40
CA ARG A 240 -0.20 -7.79 -14.83
C ARG A 240 0.38 -6.40 -15.10
N LYS A 241 -0.01 -5.39 -14.30
CA LYS A 241 0.52 -4.02 -14.46
C LYS A 241 2.03 -3.94 -14.23
N LEU A 242 2.55 -4.69 -13.28
CA LEU A 242 3.98 -4.78 -13.03
C LEU A 242 4.73 -5.44 -14.20
N ALA A 243 4.16 -6.46 -14.82
CA ALA A 243 4.75 -7.15 -15.97
C ALA A 243 4.79 -6.24 -17.23
N GLU A 244 3.71 -5.49 -17.50
CA GLU A 244 3.62 -4.53 -18.61
C GLU A 244 4.73 -3.45 -18.54
N ARG A 245 5.24 -3.13 -17.35
CA ARG A 245 6.30 -2.12 -17.12
C ARG A 245 7.71 -2.72 -17.08
N GLY A 246 7.84 -4.00 -17.14
CA GLY A 246 9.15 -4.71 -17.14
C GLY A 246 9.59 -5.12 -18.54
N SER A 247 8.73 -4.92 -19.53
CA SER A 247 8.99 -5.10 -20.98
C SER A 247 9.47 -3.80 -21.57
#